data_242e97a5f5110c90e8632af3e3e48b4d
#
_entry.id   242e97a5f5110c90e8632af3e3e48b4d
#
_cell.length_a   1.000
_cell.length_b   1.000
_cell.length_c   1.000
_cell.angle_alpha   90.00
_cell.angle_beta   90.00
_cell.angle_gamma   90.00
#
_symmetry.space_group_name_H-M   'P 1'
#
loop_
_entity.id
_entity.type
_entity.pdbx_description
1 polymer ?
#
loop_
_entity_poly.entity_id
_entity_poly.type
_entity_poly.pdbx_seq_one_letter_code
_entity_poly.pdbx_strand_id
1 'polypeptide(L)'
;MLEIKEEVFKLLCDDKSGHGIDHIERVLNLSLKFASKEGANKEITSLIALLHDVDDYKLFGIRNSEDLTNARRIMTDYNINSDMQNIIIPELNRIGYSKRLQGLEPTTLEGKIVSDADMCDGLGATGILRTHAFSLKTNRLFFDRKSFPIEDIDAETYTKNYSSSGVCHMFEKILKLKDLMLTDSGKEEAINRYKIVVDFLYNLFQEENATEWIEYLDNYQKRLVR
;
A
#
# COMPACT_ATOMS: atom_id res chain seq x y z
N MET A 1 -11.40 -2.54 -21.05
CA MET A 1 -11.03 -2.87 -19.63
C MET A 1 -10.29 -4.20 -19.50
N LEU A 2 -10.79 -5.32 -20.07
CA LEU A 2 -10.09 -6.62 -20.01
C LEU A 2 -8.70 -6.55 -20.66
N GLU A 3 -8.60 -5.97 -21.84
CA GLU A 3 -7.35 -5.82 -22.59
C GLU A 3 -6.32 -4.94 -21.84
N ILE A 4 -6.77 -3.88 -21.16
CA ILE A 4 -5.90 -3.05 -20.31
C ILE A 4 -5.36 -3.88 -19.14
N LYS A 5 -6.20 -4.69 -18.51
CA LYS A 5 -5.79 -5.60 -17.44
C LYS A 5 -4.72 -6.58 -17.92
N GLU A 6 -4.90 -7.16 -19.11
CA GLU A 6 -3.91 -8.08 -19.71
C GLU A 6 -2.57 -7.38 -20.01
N GLU A 7 -2.62 -6.14 -20.49
CA GLU A 7 -1.41 -5.35 -20.75
C GLU A 7 -0.65 -5.01 -19.46
N VAL A 8 -1.38 -4.58 -18.42
CA VAL A 8 -0.79 -4.34 -17.09
C VAL A 8 -0.17 -5.61 -16.53
N PHE A 9 -0.82 -6.76 -16.70
CA PHE A 9 -0.32 -8.04 -16.22
C PHE A 9 0.95 -8.47 -16.95
N LYS A 10 1.05 -8.27 -18.27
CA LYS A 10 2.28 -8.51 -19.01
C LYS A 10 3.43 -7.64 -18.52
N LEU A 11 3.13 -6.38 -18.18
CA LEU A 11 4.13 -5.42 -17.71
C LEU A 11 4.69 -5.79 -16.32
N LEU A 12 3.85 -6.35 -15.44
CA LEU A 12 4.17 -6.64 -14.05
C LEU A 12 4.41 -8.13 -13.74
N CYS A 13 4.40 -9.01 -14.77
CA CYS A 13 4.43 -10.47 -14.57
C CYS A 13 5.68 -10.99 -13.87
N ASP A 14 6.81 -10.31 -13.98
CA ASP A 14 8.09 -10.71 -13.39
C ASP A 14 8.32 -10.13 -11.98
N ASP A 15 7.43 -9.25 -11.50
CA ASP A 15 7.64 -8.65 -10.19
C ASP A 15 7.29 -9.61 -9.05
N LYS A 16 8.28 -9.79 -8.17
CA LYS A 16 8.17 -10.54 -6.91
C LYS A 16 8.38 -9.65 -5.69
N SER A 17 8.33 -8.33 -5.89
CA SER A 17 8.59 -7.36 -4.81
C SER A 17 7.35 -7.00 -3.98
N GLY A 18 6.19 -7.49 -4.39
CA GLY A 18 4.92 -7.19 -3.78
C GLY A 18 4.07 -6.15 -4.55
N HIS A 19 4.54 -5.70 -5.74
CA HIS A 19 3.83 -4.85 -6.68
C HIS A 19 3.38 -5.63 -7.93
N GLY A 20 3.41 -6.96 -7.88
CA GLY A 20 3.03 -7.83 -9.00
C GLY A 20 1.53 -7.94 -9.21
N ILE A 21 1.15 -8.83 -10.14
CA ILE A 21 -0.23 -9.05 -10.60
C ILE A 21 -1.20 -9.28 -9.44
N ASP A 22 -0.81 -10.10 -8.46
CA ASP A 22 -1.66 -10.43 -7.31
C ASP A 22 -2.03 -9.20 -6.47
N HIS A 23 -1.09 -8.23 -6.34
CA HIS A 23 -1.35 -6.96 -5.67
C HIS A 23 -2.37 -6.14 -6.47
N ILE A 24 -2.14 -5.96 -7.76
CA ILE A 24 -3.05 -5.21 -8.65
C ILE A 24 -4.48 -5.79 -8.60
N GLU A 25 -4.61 -7.12 -8.64
CA GLU A 25 -5.93 -7.77 -8.56
C GLU A 25 -6.62 -7.52 -7.22
N ARG A 26 -5.90 -7.62 -6.10
CA ARG A 26 -6.48 -7.35 -4.77
C ARG A 26 -6.88 -5.89 -4.62
N VAL A 27 -6.05 -4.95 -5.07
CA VAL A 27 -6.35 -3.51 -5.04
C VAL A 27 -7.55 -3.21 -5.93
N LEU A 28 -7.61 -3.73 -7.15
CA LEU A 28 -8.76 -3.54 -8.05
C LEU A 28 -10.07 -4.05 -7.43
N ASN A 29 -10.05 -5.29 -6.91
CA ASN A 29 -11.24 -5.89 -6.31
C ASN A 29 -11.73 -5.12 -5.09
N LEU A 30 -10.80 -4.67 -4.24
CA LEU A 30 -11.15 -3.89 -3.05
C LEU A 30 -11.63 -2.49 -3.42
N SER A 31 -11.01 -1.84 -4.40
CA SER A 31 -11.44 -0.55 -4.93
C SER A 31 -12.85 -0.61 -5.50
N LEU A 32 -13.20 -1.66 -6.25
CA LEU A 32 -14.56 -1.83 -6.78
C LEU A 32 -15.59 -2.08 -5.68
N LYS A 33 -15.22 -2.81 -4.61
CA LYS A 33 -16.06 -2.99 -3.42
C LYS A 33 -16.32 -1.63 -2.74
N PHE A 34 -15.30 -0.81 -2.56
CA PHE A 34 -15.41 0.52 -1.97
C PHE A 34 -16.21 1.46 -2.89
N ALA A 35 -15.91 1.50 -4.19
CA ALA A 35 -16.64 2.31 -5.16
C ALA A 35 -18.14 2.02 -5.17
N SER A 36 -18.52 0.74 -5.00
CA SER A 36 -19.93 0.36 -4.90
C SER A 36 -20.62 0.86 -3.64
N LYS A 37 -19.89 0.96 -2.52
CA LYS A 37 -20.41 1.48 -1.24
C LYS A 37 -20.49 3.01 -1.22
N GLU A 38 -19.46 3.67 -1.77
CA GLU A 38 -19.29 5.12 -1.75
C GLU A 38 -19.99 5.83 -2.93
N GLY A 39 -20.52 5.10 -3.91
CA GLY A 39 -21.18 5.67 -5.09
C GLY A 39 -20.24 6.29 -6.12
N ALA A 40 -18.97 5.86 -6.15
CA ALA A 40 -17.96 6.35 -7.08
C ALA A 40 -18.09 5.76 -8.50
N ASN A 41 -17.46 6.41 -9.48
CA ASN A 41 -17.41 5.93 -10.85
C ASN A 41 -16.49 4.70 -10.95
N LYS A 42 -17.10 3.52 -11.19
CA LYS A 42 -16.37 2.25 -11.24
C LYS A 42 -15.37 2.15 -12.38
N GLU A 43 -15.63 2.81 -13.51
CA GLU A 43 -14.73 2.78 -14.67
C GLU A 43 -13.44 3.56 -14.36
N ILE A 44 -13.58 4.78 -13.86
CA ILE A 44 -12.43 5.61 -13.43
C ILE A 44 -11.67 4.93 -12.30
N THR A 45 -12.39 4.42 -11.29
CA THR A 45 -11.78 3.67 -10.17
C THR A 45 -10.97 2.47 -10.67
N SER A 46 -11.50 1.70 -11.63
CA SER A 46 -10.81 0.53 -12.21
C SER A 46 -9.54 0.95 -12.94
N LEU A 47 -9.60 2.01 -13.73
CA LEU A 47 -8.44 2.50 -14.48
C LEU A 47 -7.34 2.99 -13.53
N ILE A 48 -7.68 3.77 -12.50
CA ILE A 48 -6.72 4.21 -11.50
C ILE A 48 -6.11 2.98 -10.79
N ALA A 49 -6.93 2.01 -10.36
CA ALA A 49 -6.46 0.82 -9.68
C ALA A 49 -5.54 -0.07 -10.54
N LEU A 50 -5.83 -0.21 -11.85
CA LEU A 50 -4.98 -0.95 -12.76
C LEU A 50 -3.65 -0.25 -13.06
N LEU A 51 -3.65 1.09 -13.08
CA LEU A 51 -2.51 1.89 -13.54
C LEU A 51 -1.63 2.43 -12.39
N HIS A 52 -2.01 2.26 -11.11
CA HIS A 52 -1.32 2.96 -10.02
C HIS A 52 0.15 2.56 -9.83
N ASP A 53 0.53 1.33 -10.18
CA ASP A 53 1.90 0.79 -10.00
C ASP A 53 2.65 0.52 -11.32
N VAL A 54 2.03 0.81 -12.51
CA VAL A 54 2.69 0.55 -13.81
C VAL A 54 3.90 1.45 -14.08
N ASP A 55 4.09 2.47 -13.27
CA ASP A 55 5.23 3.39 -13.31
C ASP A 55 5.94 3.50 -11.95
N ASP A 56 5.81 2.47 -11.06
CA ASP A 56 6.52 2.49 -9.77
C ASP A 56 8.03 2.64 -9.98
N TYR A 57 8.64 3.61 -9.29
CA TYR A 57 10.06 3.98 -9.48
C TYR A 57 11.03 2.84 -9.17
N LYS A 58 10.64 1.90 -8.32
CA LYS A 58 11.47 0.73 -7.97
C LYS A 58 11.54 -0.29 -9.09
N LEU A 59 10.50 -0.33 -9.97
CA LEU A 59 10.39 -1.25 -11.08
C LEU A 59 10.89 -0.60 -12.38
N PHE A 60 10.53 0.65 -12.63
CA PHE A 60 10.71 1.32 -13.92
C PHE A 60 11.65 2.54 -13.88
N GLY A 61 12.14 2.90 -12.68
CA GLY A 61 13.02 4.04 -12.47
C GLY A 61 12.29 5.38 -12.28
N ILE A 62 13.03 6.36 -11.77
CA ILE A 62 12.49 7.67 -11.34
C ILE A 62 11.83 8.42 -12.51
N ARG A 63 12.48 8.47 -13.67
CA ARG A 63 11.98 9.19 -14.84
C ARG A 63 10.62 8.66 -15.32
N ASN A 64 10.46 7.35 -15.40
CA ASN A 64 9.16 6.76 -15.75
C ASN A 64 8.08 7.11 -14.75
N SER A 65 8.41 7.10 -13.47
CA SER A 65 7.47 7.46 -12.39
C SER A 65 7.06 8.93 -12.44
N GLU A 66 7.98 9.84 -12.76
CA GLU A 66 7.67 11.27 -12.90
C GLU A 66 6.80 11.55 -14.12
N ASP A 67 7.12 10.94 -15.26
CA ASP A 67 6.42 11.16 -16.54
C ASP A 67 5.13 10.33 -16.68
N LEU A 68 4.91 9.31 -15.83
CA LEU A 68 3.84 8.30 -15.95
C LEU A 68 3.81 7.66 -17.35
N THR A 69 4.98 7.23 -17.82
CA THR A 69 5.23 6.81 -19.21
C THR A 69 4.35 5.63 -19.62
N ASN A 70 4.28 4.59 -18.78
CA ASN A 70 3.49 3.39 -19.08
C ASN A 70 1.99 3.66 -18.98
N ALA A 71 1.54 4.38 -17.95
CA ALA A 71 0.14 4.73 -17.78
C ALA A 71 -0.38 5.55 -18.97
N ARG A 72 0.37 6.58 -19.40
CA ARG A 72 0.02 7.39 -20.58
C ARG A 72 -0.01 6.58 -21.86
N ARG A 73 0.99 5.71 -22.10
CA ARG A 73 1.02 4.81 -23.24
C ARG A 73 -0.21 3.91 -23.26
N ILE A 74 -0.50 3.22 -22.16
CA ILE A 74 -1.64 2.32 -22.06
C ILE A 74 -2.96 3.08 -22.32
N MET A 75 -3.16 4.24 -21.71
CA MET A 75 -4.38 5.02 -21.94
C MET A 75 -4.52 5.48 -23.38
N THR A 76 -3.41 5.78 -24.08
CA THR A 76 -3.42 6.15 -25.50
C THR A 76 -3.72 4.94 -26.39
N ASP A 77 -3.03 3.82 -26.19
CA ASP A 77 -3.16 2.61 -27.00
C ASP A 77 -4.60 2.04 -26.93
N TYR A 78 -5.25 2.19 -25.78
CA TYR A 78 -6.64 1.71 -25.56
C TYR A 78 -7.69 2.81 -25.69
N ASN A 79 -7.36 3.94 -26.32
CA ASN A 79 -8.27 5.04 -26.67
C ASN A 79 -9.08 5.57 -25.47
N ILE A 80 -8.49 5.66 -24.29
CA ILE A 80 -9.11 6.33 -23.15
C ILE A 80 -9.22 7.82 -23.49
N ASN A 81 -10.44 8.37 -23.41
CA ASN A 81 -10.69 9.75 -23.81
C ASN A 81 -9.94 10.75 -22.91
N SER A 82 -9.70 11.95 -23.46
CA SER A 82 -8.94 13.01 -22.81
C SER A 82 -9.53 13.46 -21.46
N ASP A 83 -10.85 13.47 -21.33
CA ASP A 83 -11.51 13.89 -20.09
C ASP A 83 -11.21 12.91 -18.95
N MET A 84 -11.26 11.61 -19.24
CA MET A 84 -10.85 10.60 -18.26
C MET A 84 -9.36 10.65 -17.94
N GLN A 85 -8.49 10.83 -18.95
CA GLN A 85 -7.05 10.99 -18.71
C GLN A 85 -6.75 12.19 -17.81
N ASN A 86 -7.44 13.31 -17.98
CA ASN A 86 -7.30 14.51 -17.16
C ASN A 86 -7.72 14.30 -15.69
N ILE A 87 -8.58 13.34 -15.42
CA ILE A 87 -8.94 12.91 -14.06
C ILE A 87 -7.90 11.92 -13.51
N ILE A 88 -7.54 10.90 -14.28
CA ILE A 88 -6.73 9.77 -13.82
C ILE A 88 -5.27 10.19 -13.54
N ILE A 89 -4.63 10.91 -14.47
CA ILE A 89 -3.20 11.25 -14.40
C ILE A 89 -2.82 11.99 -13.10
N PRO A 90 -3.55 13.03 -12.67
CA PRO A 90 -3.24 13.70 -11.40
C PRO A 90 -3.37 12.79 -10.18
N GLU A 91 -4.32 11.85 -10.21
CA GLU A 91 -4.55 10.92 -9.10
C GLU A 91 -3.41 9.89 -8.98
N LEU A 92 -2.92 9.31 -10.11
CA LEU A 92 -1.77 8.39 -10.11
C LEU A 92 -0.55 9.01 -9.44
N ASN A 93 -0.30 10.30 -9.61
CA ASN A 93 0.80 11.01 -8.97
C ASN A 93 0.64 11.22 -7.46
N ARG A 94 -0.52 10.88 -6.88
CA ARG A 94 -0.87 11.12 -5.47
C ARG A 94 -1.11 9.83 -4.68
N ILE A 95 -1.10 8.68 -5.33
CA ILE A 95 -1.28 7.38 -4.71
C ILE A 95 0.05 6.83 -4.21
N GLY A 96 0.03 6.15 -3.06
CA GLY A 96 1.17 5.51 -2.44
C GLY A 96 1.63 6.15 -1.13
N TYR A 97 2.19 5.34 -0.25
CA TYR A 97 2.60 5.75 1.09
C TYR A 97 3.64 6.88 1.10
N SER A 98 4.62 6.84 0.19
CA SER A 98 5.66 7.89 0.08
C SER A 98 5.06 9.26 -0.29
N LYS A 99 4.01 9.28 -1.10
CA LYS A 99 3.28 10.50 -1.45
C LYS A 99 2.53 11.07 -0.24
N ARG A 100 1.92 10.19 0.56
CA ARG A 100 1.26 10.57 1.82
C ARG A 100 2.23 11.20 2.82
N LEU A 101 3.44 10.67 2.95
CA LEU A 101 4.49 11.26 3.80
C LEU A 101 4.93 12.66 3.32
N GLN A 102 4.75 12.97 2.03
CA GLN A 102 5.00 14.30 1.45
C GLN A 102 3.78 15.24 1.56
N GLY A 103 2.69 14.81 2.20
CA GLY A 103 1.45 15.57 2.30
C GLY A 103 0.61 15.58 1.03
N LEU A 104 0.90 14.69 0.06
CA LEU A 104 0.13 14.56 -1.16
C LEU A 104 -1.01 13.56 -0.96
N GLU A 105 -2.22 13.98 -1.32
CA GLU A 105 -3.43 13.17 -1.21
C GLU A 105 -4.23 13.21 -2.52
N PRO A 106 -4.86 12.07 -2.92
CA PRO A 106 -5.82 12.07 -4.00
C PRO A 106 -6.96 13.06 -3.74
N THR A 107 -7.45 13.69 -4.80
CA THR A 107 -8.48 14.74 -4.70
C THR A 107 -9.87 14.22 -5.08
N THR A 108 -9.94 13.28 -6.01
CA THR A 108 -11.21 12.66 -6.43
C THR A 108 -11.62 11.54 -5.47
N LEU A 109 -12.90 11.21 -5.45
CA LEU A 109 -13.40 10.07 -4.67
C LEU A 109 -12.78 8.76 -5.15
N GLU A 110 -12.64 8.58 -6.46
CA GLU A 110 -12.04 7.41 -7.09
C GLU A 110 -10.56 7.25 -6.70
N GLY A 111 -9.80 8.33 -6.75
CA GLY A 111 -8.40 8.33 -6.31
C GLY A 111 -8.24 8.01 -4.82
N LYS A 112 -9.09 8.58 -3.96
CA LYS A 112 -9.12 8.28 -2.52
C LYS A 112 -9.42 6.80 -2.25
N ILE A 113 -10.40 6.25 -2.96
CA ILE A 113 -10.78 4.83 -2.88
C ILE A 113 -9.61 3.92 -3.24
N VAL A 114 -8.91 4.21 -4.35
CA VAL A 114 -7.77 3.39 -4.76
C VAL A 114 -6.60 3.53 -3.80
N SER A 115 -6.31 4.73 -3.31
CA SER A 115 -5.29 4.95 -2.28
C SER A 115 -5.58 4.16 -1.01
N ASP A 116 -6.83 4.13 -0.56
CA ASP A 116 -7.23 3.35 0.62
C ASP A 116 -7.13 1.84 0.37
N ALA A 117 -7.52 1.37 -0.82
CA ALA A 117 -7.42 -0.03 -1.20
C ALA A 117 -5.96 -0.50 -1.27
N ASP A 118 -5.06 0.30 -1.85
CA ASP A 118 -3.61 0.04 -1.88
C ASP A 118 -3.03 -0.06 -0.46
N MET A 119 -3.33 0.91 0.40
CA MET A 119 -2.87 0.88 1.80
C MET A 119 -3.46 -0.29 2.58
N CYS A 120 -4.72 -0.65 2.35
CA CYS A 120 -5.34 -1.83 2.96
C CYS A 120 -4.67 -3.13 2.53
N ASP A 121 -4.11 -3.23 1.31
CA ASP A 121 -3.33 -4.41 0.86
C ASP A 121 -2.01 -4.57 1.64
N GLY A 122 -1.51 -3.48 2.24
CA GLY A 122 -0.40 -3.49 3.20
C GLY A 122 -0.80 -3.94 4.62
N LEU A 123 -2.09 -4.09 4.91
CA LEU A 123 -2.62 -4.48 6.22
C LEU A 123 -3.17 -5.93 6.21
N GLY A 124 -3.41 -6.47 7.41
CA GLY A 124 -4.01 -7.79 7.59
C GLY A 124 -3.07 -8.94 7.22
N ALA A 125 -3.64 -10.11 6.95
CA ALA A 125 -2.88 -11.32 6.64
C ALA A 125 -1.98 -11.14 5.40
N THR A 126 -2.49 -10.49 4.36
CA THR A 126 -1.70 -10.20 3.15
C THR A 126 -0.52 -9.29 3.45
N GLY A 127 -0.73 -8.24 4.24
CA GLY A 127 0.33 -7.31 4.66
C GLY A 127 1.44 -8.01 5.45
N ILE A 128 1.09 -8.95 6.34
CA ILE A 128 2.06 -9.77 7.08
C ILE A 128 2.91 -10.60 6.10
N LEU A 129 2.28 -11.33 5.17
CA LEU A 129 2.98 -12.15 4.18
C LEU A 129 3.87 -11.30 3.26
N ARG A 130 3.40 -10.15 2.81
CA ARG A 130 4.19 -9.20 2.00
C ARG A 130 5.40 -8.68 2.77
N THR A 131 5.24 -8.32 4.04
CA THR A 131 6.34 -7.87 4.90
C THR A 131 7.37 -8.98 5.09
N HIS A 132 6.94 -10.23 5.29
CA HIS A 132 7.84 -11.37 5.39
C HIS A 132 8.60 -11.61 4.08
N ALA A 133 7.91 -11.63 2.95
CA ALA A 133 8.54 -11.81 1.63
C ALA A 133 9.56 -10.71 1.33
N PHE A 134 9.23 -9.46 1.67
CA PHE A 134 10.15 -8.33 1.52
C PHE A 134 11.40 -8.47 2.43
N SER A 135 11.21 -8.93 3.67
CA SER A 135 12.32 -9.19 4.58
C SER A 135 13.29 -10.23 4.01
N LEU A 136 12.76 -11.34 3.45
CA LEU A 136 13.58 -12.36 2.78
C LEU A 136 14.31 -11.78 1.56
N LYS A 137 13.63 -11.03 0.70
CA LYS A 137 14.22 -10.43 -0.50
C LYS A 137 15.36 -9.46 -0.18
N THR A 138 15.26 -8.76 0.95
CA THR A 138 16.24 -7.76 1.40
C THR A 138 17.26 -8.31 2.39
N ASN A 139 17.28 -9.63 2.62
CA ASN A 139 18.14 -10.32 3.58
C ASN A 139 18.06 -9.73 5.00
N ARG A 140 16.84 -9.44 5.45
CA ARG A 140 16.53 -8.94 6.79
C ARG A 140 15.86 -10.02 7.62
N LEU A 141 16.07 -9.98 8.94
CA LEU A 141 15.29 -10.82 9.85
C LEU A 141 13.83 -10.38 9.82
N PHE A 142 12.90 -11.32 9.88
CA PHE A 142 11.50 -10.98 10.07
C PHE A 142 11.26 -10.45 11.48
N PHE A 143 11.83 -11.13 12.49
CA PHE A 143 11.81 -10.68 13.87
C PHE A 143 13.25 -10.66 14.43
N ASP A 144 13.66 -9.52 14.97
CA ASP A 144 14.89 -9.34 15.73
C ASP A 144 14.53 -8.82 17.12
N ARG A 145 14.61 -9.70 18.10
CA ARG A 145 14.23 -9.41 19.48
C ARG A 145 15.02 -8.26 20.12
N LYS A 146 16.23 -7.98 19.61
CA LYS A 146 17.14 -7.00 20.19
C LYS A 146 16.96 -5.58 19.64
N SER A 147 16.31 -5.47 18.47
CA SER A 147 16.17 -4.20 17.77
C SER A 147 14.72 -3.73 17.83
N PHE A 148 14.47 -2.63 18.53
CA PHE A 148 13.15 -2.01 18.64
C PHE A 148 12.90 -1.01 17.49
N PRO A 149 11.61 -0.74 17.12
CA PRO A 149 11.25 0.19 16.06
C PRO A 149 11.69 1.63 16.36
N ILE A 150 12.03 2.37 15.32
CA ILE A 150 12.16 3.83 15.38
C ILE A 150 10.78 4.43 15.06
N GLU A 151 10.18 5.12 16.04
CA GLU A 151 8.77 5.54 15.93
C GLU A 151 8.57 6.75 15.02
N ASP A 152 9.53 7.69 14.98
CA ASP A 152 9.45 8.95 14.23
C ASP A 152 10.38 8.90 13.01
N ILE A 153 10.04 8.05 12.04
CA ILE A 153 10.78 7.98 10.77
C ILE A 153 10.20 9.02 9.82
N ASP A 154 11.02 9.98 9.41
CA ASP A 154 10.68 10.92 8.34
C ASP A 154 10.80 10.28 6.94
N ALA A 155 10.29 10.98 5.93
CA ALA A 155 10.27 10.50 4.54
C ALA A 155 11.69 10.24 4.00
N GLU A 156 12.70 11.01 4.43
CA GLU A 156 14.08 10.89 3.99
C GLU A 156 14.73 9.63 4.58
N THR A 157 14.56 9.40 5.87
CA THR A 157 15.04 8.21 6.58
C THR A 157 14.35 6.94 6.06
N TYR A 158 13.03 7.00 5.78
CA TYR A 158 12.29 5.90 5.20
C TYR A 158 12.82 5.48 3.82
N THR A 159 13.21 6.44 2.97
CA THR A 159 13.72 6.17 1.62
C THR A 159 15.18 5.75 1.58
N LYS A 160 16.00 6.11 2.58
CA LYS A 160 17.45 5.81 2.67
C LYS A 160 17.79 4.38 3.09
N ASN A 161 16.93 3.38 2.83
CA ASN A 161 17.20 1.96 3.14
C ASN A 161 17.48 1.68 4.63
N TYR A 162 16.65 2.24 5.50
CA TYR A 162 16.72 1.89 6.90
C TYR A 162 16.56 0.37 7.10
N SER A 163 17.54 -0.25 7.76
CA SER A 163 17.63 -1.69 7.96
C SER A 163 16.90 -2.11 9.23
N SER A 164 15.56 -2.06 9.24
CA SER A 164 14.76 -2.61 10.33
C SER A 164 14.30 -4.05 10.03
N SER A 165 13.98 -4.80 11.08
CA SER A 165 13.33 -6.10 10.92
C SER A 165 11.90 -5.96 10.35
N GLY A 166 11.33 -7.06 9.83
CA GLY A 166 9.95 -7.05 9.37
C GLY A 166 8.97 -6.62 10.46
N VAL A 167 9.17 -7.09 11.70
CA VAL A 167 8.36 -6.69 12.85
C VAL A 167 8.53 -5.20 13.17
N CYS A 168 9.74 -4.67 13.18
CA CYS A 168 9.95 -3.23 13.34
C CYS A 168 9.21 -2.43 12.26
N HIS A 169 9.29 -2.86 11.00
CA HIS A 169 8.57 -2.23 9.90
C HIS A 169 7.04 -2.24 10.10
N MET A 170 6.48 -3.26 10.78
CA MET A 170 5.06 -3.26 11.12
C MET A 170 4.69 -2.08 12.03
N PHE A 171 5.50 -1.74 13.03
CA PHE A 171 5.27 -0.58 13.90
C PHE A 171 5.58 0.75 13.21
N GLU A 172 6.65 0.79 12.43
CA GLU A 172 7.14 1.99 11.75
C GLU A 172 6.22 2.49 10.65
N LYS A 173 5.52 1.55 9.97
CA LYS A 173 4.64 1.85 8.83
C LYS A 173 3.27 1.17 8.92
N ILE A 174 3.24 -0.17 8.98
CA ILE A 174 2.02 -0.93 8.68
C ILE A 174 0.88 -0.58 9.64
N LEU A 175 1.14 -0.55 10.95
CA LEU A 175 0.13 -0.22 11.96
C LEU A 175 -0.36 1.24 11.87
N LYS A 176 0.42 2.14 11.26
CA LYS A 176 0.03 3.54 11.04
C LYS A 176 -0.89 3.73 9.84
N LEU A 177 -0.94 2.77 8.90
CA LEU A 177 -1.72 2.88 7.67
C LEU A 177 -3.21 3.10 7.94
N LYS A 178 -3.77 2.51 9.00
CA LYS A 178 -5.20 2.67 9.34
C LYS A 178 -5.61 4.13 9.56
N ASP A 179 -4.69 4.98 10.01
CA ASP A 179 -4.95 6.39 10.32
C ASP A 179 -4.85 7.30 9.08
N LEU A 180 -4.45 6.73 7.95
CA LEU A 180 -4.29 7.44 6.67
C LEU A 180 -5.46 7.26 5.71
N MET A 181 -6.51 6.56 6.12
CA MET A 181 -7.66 6.28 5.26
C MET A 181 -8.50 7.54 5.01
N LEU A 182 -8.91 7.73 3.77
CA LEU A 182 -9.61 8.92 3.27
C LEU A 182 -11.12 8.72 3.13
N THR A 183 -11.57 7.44 2.99
CA THR A 183 -12.97 7.08 2.80
C THR A 183 -13.52 6.29 3.98
N ASP A 184 -14.83 6.27 4.16
CA ASP A 184 -15.43 5.51 5.26
C ASP A 184 -15.29 4.00 5.04
N SER A 185 -15.40 3.54 3.78
CA SER A 185 -15.14 2.14 3.42
C SER A 185 -13.69 1.73 3.69
N GLY A 186 -12.74 2.61 3.40
CA GLY A 186 -11.31 2.39 3.70
C GLY A 186 -11.05 2.29 5.20
N LYS A 187 -11.62 3.21 6.00
CA LYS A 187 -11.50 3.18 7.47
C LYS A 187 -12.04 1.89 8.07
N GLU A 188 -13.24 1.47 7.66
CA GLU A 188 -13.86 0.22 8.13
C GLU A 188 -12.97 -1.00 7.84
N GLU A 189 -12.50 -1.13 6.60
CA GLU A 189 -11.64 -2.24 6.17
C GLU A 189 -10.28 -2.20 6.90
N ALA A 190 -9.65 -1.04 7.00
CA ALA A 190 -8.36 -0.88 7.65
C ALA A 190 -8.40 -1.23 9.14
N ILE A 191 -9.45 -0.88 9.87
CA ILE A 191 -9.63 -1.26 11.27
C ILE A 191 -9.69 -2.79 11.41
N ASN A 192 -10.43 -3.47 10.53
CA ASN A 192 -10.55 -4.93 10.57
C ASN A 192 -9.20 -5.61 10.27
N ARG A 193 -8.47 -5.11 9.28
CA ARG A 193 -7.14 -5.64 8.93
C ARG A 193 -6.07 -5.31 9.97
N TYR A 194 -6.15 -4.14 10.60
CA TYR A 194 -5.28 -3.75 11.71
C TYR A 194 -5.35 -4.75 12.86
N LYS A 195 -6.57 -5.17 13.26
CA LYS A 195 -6.75 -6.17 14.32
C LYS A 195 -6.00 -7.46 14.01
N ILE A 196 -6.04 -7.93 12.75
CA ILE A 196 -5.33 -9.14 12.33
C ILE A 196 -3.81 -8.99 12.54
N VAL A 197 -3.25 -7.81 12.23
CA VAL A 197 -1.81 -7.56 12.43
C VAL A 197 -1.47 -7.53 13.92
N VAL A 198 -2.29 -6.88 14.74
CA VAL A 198 -2.08 -6.83 16.20
C VAL A 198 -2.15 -8.23 16.82
N ASP A 199 -3.17 -9.02 16.46
CA ASP A 199 -3.34 -10.38 16.96
C ASP A 199 -2.16 -11.27 16.54
N PHE A 200 -1.68 -11.13 15.30
CA PHE A 200 -0.49 -11.83 14.82
C PHE A 200 0.75 -11.47 15.64
N LEU A 201 1.01 -10.19 15.86
CA LEU A 201 2.17 -9.73 16.63
C LEU A 201 2.11 -10.24 18.07
N TYR A 202 0.92 -10.19 18.69
CA TYR A 202 0.74 -10.68 20.05
C TYR A 202 1.06 -12.18 20.15
N ASN A 203 0.51 -13.01 19.23
CA ASN A 203 0.78 -14.44 19.19
C ASN A 203 2.27 -14.72 18.92
N LEU A 204 2.89 -14.04 17.96
CA LEU A 204 4.32 -14.17 17.67
C LEU A 204 5.16 -13.91 18.93
N PHE A 205 4.90 -12.83 19.64
CA PHE A 205 5.66 -12.47 20.85
C PHE A 205 5.45 -13.47 21.99
N GLN A 206 4.27 -14.08 22.10
CA GLN A 206 4.03 -15.15 23.06
C GLN A 206 4.84 -16.41 22.69
N GLU A 207 4.81 -16.85 21.44
CA GLU A 207 5.55 -18.03 20.96
C GLU A 207 7.06 -17.86 21.14
N GLU A 208 7.57 -16.65 20.91
CA GLU A 208 8.98 -16.29 21.10
C GLU A 208 9.37 -16.01 22.56
N ASN A 209 8.42 -16.07 23.52
CA ASN A 209 8.62 -15.67 24.93
C ASN A 209 9.21 -14.24 25.06
N ALA A 210 8.80 -13.32 24.20
CA ALA A 210 9.28 -11.95 24.10
C ALA A 210 8.40 -10.99 24.90
N THR A 211 8.42 -11.09 26.23
CA THR A 211 7.57 -10.30 27.17
C THR A 211 7.72 -8.81 26.96
N GLU A 212 8.96 -8.34 26.74
CA GLU A 212 9.29 -6.95 26.47
C GLU A 212 8.61 -6.40 25.21
N TRP A 213 8.35 -7.25 24.20
CA TRP A 213 7.64 -6.89 22.99
C TRP A 213 6.12 -6.88 23.18
N ILE A 214 5.58 -7.73 24.04
CA ILE A 214 4.17 -7.67 24.45
C ILE A 214 3.90 -6.33 25.16
N GLU A 215 4.75 -5.96 26.13
CA GLU A 215 4.64 -4.68 26.82
C GLU A 215 4.78 -3.49 25.85
N TYR A 216 5.68 -3.60 24.87
CA TYR A 216 5.85 -2.58 23.82
C TYR A 216 4.58 -2.43 22.97
N LEU A 217 3.97 -3.54 22.51
CA LEU A 217 2.72 -3.54 21.74
C LEU A 217 1.56 -2.93 22.54
N ASP A 218 1.40 -3.31 23.81
CA ASP A 218 0.37 -2.75 24.70
C ASP A 218 0.52 -1.24 24.86
N ASN A 219 1.75 -0.76 25.07
CA ASN A 219 2.03 0.66 25.19
C ASN A 219 1.82 1.42 23.87
N TYR A 220 2.16 0.80 22.74
CA TYR A 220 1.89 1.36 21.41
C TYR A 220 0.38 1.56 21.20
N GLN A 221 -0.43 0.55 21.50
CA GLN A 221 -1.89 0.64 21.36
C GLN A 221 -2.52 1.71 22.27
N LYS A 222 -2.07 1.81 23.54
CA LYS A 222 -2.58 2.83 24.48
C LYS A 222 -2.31 4.27 24.03
N ARG A 223 -1.22 4.51 23.30
CA ARG A 223 -0.90 5.84 22.74
C ARG A 223 -1.82 6.25 21.59
N LEU A 224 -2.33 5.29 20.82
CA LEU A 224 -3.25 5.53 19.71
C LEU A 224 -4.68 5.86 20.16
N VAL A 225 -5.02 5.62 21.42
CA VAL A 225 -6.37 5.89 21.99
C VAL A 225 -6.47 7.28 22.61
N ARG A 226 -5.37 8.00 22.71
CA ARG A 226 -5.32 9.39 23.21
C ARG A 226 -5.35 10.39 22.07
#